data_c40f72c3a6ac05c5e159eaf817432904
#
_entry.id   c40f72c3a6ac05c5e159eaf817432904
#
_cell.length_a   1.000
_cell.length_b   1.000
_cell.length_c   1.000
_cell.angle_alpha   90.00
_cell.angle_beta   90.00
_cell.angle_gamma   90.00
#
_symmetry.space_group_name_H-M   'P 1'
#
loop_
_entity.id
_entity.type
_entity.pdbx_description
1 polymer ?
#
loop_
_entity_poly.entity_id
_entity_poly.type
_entity_poly.pdbx_seq_one_letter_code
_entity_poly.pdbx_strand_id
1 'polypeptide(L)'
;MKRNILMGIAIFTSLYIFTILVDIATYLIAYNNLIKVEQLVCYYYEEYGYIPLSYLTKINKRDIYIYSNKDFYLEGEEIEYKIECKLSIINSYILNESIVIEGYCSSNIFIT
;
A
#
# COMPACT_ATOMS: atom_id res chain seq x y z
N MET A 1 45.77 -15.12 1.90
CA MET A 1 44.91 -14.47 2.91
C MET A 1 44.11 -13.31 2.29
N LYS A 2 44.73 -12.41 1.59
CA LYS A 2 43.98 -11.28 0.94
C LYS A 2 42.85 -11.77 0.04
N ARG A 3 43.08 -12.85 -0.70
CA ARG A 3 42.11 -13.43 -1.62
C ARG A 3 40.85 -13.92 -0.91
N ASN A 4 40.99 -14.55 0.26
CA ASN A 4 39.86 -15.05 1.04
C ASN A 4 39.04 -13.90 1.64
N ILE A 5 39.73 -12.83 2.06
CA ILE A 5 39.05 -11.64 2.60
C ILE A 5 38.26 -10.94 1.50
N LEU A 6 38.84 -10.79 0.29
CA LEU A 6 38.17 -10.20 -0.84
C LEU A 6 36.94 -11.02 -1.28
N MET A 7 37.05 -12.34 -1.28
CA MET A 7 35.91 -13.22 -1.60
C MET A 7 34.82 -13.08 -0.53
N GLY A 8 35.18 -13.01 0.74
CA GLY A 8 34.23 -12.80 1.82
C GLY A 8 33.47 -11.49 1.68
N ILE A 9 34.19 -10.40 1.40
CA ILE A 9 33.59 -9.08 1.17
C ILE A 9 32.66 -9.12 -0.04
N ALA A 10 33.08 -9.76 -1.14
CA ALA A 10 32.25 -9.88 -2.35
C ALA A 10 30.97 -10.66 -2.07
N ILE A 11 31.04 -11.75 -1.31
CA ILE A 11 29.87 -12.55 -0.94
C ILE A 11 28.91 -11.72 -0.07
N PHE A 12 29.41 -11.05 0.98
CA PHE A 12 28.58 -10.21 1.83
C PHE A 12 27.93 -9.07 1.06
N THR A 13 28.68 -8.40 0.20
CA THR A 13 28.16 -7.32 -0.65
C THR A 13 27.07 -7.84 -1.59
N SER A 14 27.27 -9.00 -2.20
CA SER A 14 26.28 -9.63 -3.09
C SER A 14 25.00 -9.98 -2.35
N LEU A 15 25.10 -10.55 -1.16
CA LEU A 15 23.95 -10.89 -0.32
C LEU A 15 23.19 -9.63 0.10
N TYR A 16 23.90 -8.58 0.48
CA TYR A 16 23.28 -7.31 0.87
C TYR A 16 22.52 -6.68 -0.31
N ILE A 17 23.13 -6.66 -1.49
CA ILE A 17 22.48 -6.16 -2.72
C ILE A 17 21.24 -7.00 -3.03
N PHE A 18 21.33 -8.32 -2.87
CA PHE A 18 20.18 -9.20 -3.09
C PHE A 18 19.02 -8.87 -2.15
N THR A 19 19.27 -8.61 -0.88
CA THR A 19 18.22 -8.22 0.08
C THR A 19 17.57 -6.90 -0.32
N ILE A 20 18.35 -5.93 -0.80
CA ILE A 20 17.81 -4.65 -1.30
C ILE A 20 16.91 -4.88 -2.50
N LEU A 21 17.31 -5.75 -3.43
CA LEU A 21 16.49 -6.08 -4.62
C LEU A 21 15.18 -6.76 -4.22
N VAL A 22 15.21 -7.65 -3.24
CA VAL A 22 14.00 -8.28 -2.70
C VAL A 22 13.07 -7.24 -2.10
N ASP A 23 13.61 -6.30 -1.32
CA ASP A 23 12.82 -5.21 -0.72
C ASP A 23 12.18 -4.31 -1.79
N ILE A 24 12.93 -3.97 -2.82
CA ILE A 24 12.40 -3.17 -3.95
C ILE A 24 11.28 -3.93 -4.65
N ALA A 25 11.45 -5.22 -4.91
CA ALA A 25 10.41 -6.06 -5.53
C ALA A 25 9.16 -6.12 -4.65
N THR A 26 9.32 -6.31 -3.34
CA THR A 26 8.22 -6.32 -2.38
C THR A 26 7.48 -4.98 -2.43
N TYR A 27 8.21 -3.88 -2.43
CA TYR A 27 7.66 -2.53 -2.48
C TYR A 27 6.84 -2.31 -3.76
N LEU A 28 7.37 -2.71 -4.92
CA LEU A 28 6.69 -2.54 -6.21
C LEU A 28 5.41 -3.38 -6.29
N ILE A 29 5.45 -4.62 -5.83
CA ILE A 29 4.27 -5.50 -5.82
C ILE A 29 3.20 -4.91 -4.91
N ALA A 30 3.57 -4.47 -3.71
CA ALA A 30 2.64 -3.85 -2.78
C ALA A 30 2.05 -2.55 -3.34
N TYR A 31 2.86 -1.72 -3.98
CA TYR A 31 2.40 -0.49 -4.61
C TYR A 31 1.36 -0.76 -5.71
N ASN A 32 1.63 -1.75 -6.57
CA ASN A 32 0.69 -2.12 -7.63
C ASN A 32 -0.62 -2.65 -7.05
N ASN A 33 -0.56 -3.46 -5.99
CA ASN A 33 -1.76 -3.95 -5.29
C ASN A 33 -2.52 -2.79 -4.66
N LEU A 34 -1.82 -1.82 -4.11
CA LEU A 34 -2.40 -0.65 -3.47
C LEU A 34 -3.15 0.24 -4.48
N ILE A 35 -2.60 0.39 -5.69
CA ILE A 35 -3.28 1.12 -6.79
C ILE A 35 -4.59 0.44 -7.15
N LYS A 36 -4.63 -0.89 -7.21
CA LYS A 36 -5.86 -1.66 -7.48
C LYS A 36 -6.88 -1.46 -6.37
N VAL A 37 -6.43 -1.46 -5.11
CA VAL A 37 -7.29 -1.17 -3.96
C VAL A 37 -7.84 0.24 -4.04
N GLU A 38 -7.01 1.22 -4.40
CA GLU A 38 -7.43 2.62 -4.58
C GLU A 38 -8.55 2.73 -5.61
N GLN A 39 -8.42 2.08 -6.75
CA GLN A 39 -9.45 2.08 -7.79
C GLN A 39 -10.77 1.51 -7.28
N LEU A 40 -10.73 0.41 -6.53
CA LEU A 40 -11.92 -0.19 -5.94
C LEU A 40 -12.52 0.66 -4.85
N VAL A 41 -11.70 1.30 -4.02
CA VAL A 41 -12.16 2.22 -2.97
C VAL A 41 -12.90 3.40 -3.59
N CYS A 42 -12.31 4.01 -4.62
CA CYS A 42 -12.96 5.08 -5.37
C CYS A 42 -14.29 4.62 -5.96
N TYR A 43 -14.32 3.43 -6.57
CA TYR A 43 -15.53 2.85 -7.13
C TYR A 43 -16.63 2.70 -6.08
N TYR A 44 -16.32 2.14 -4.92
CA TYR A 44 -17.30 1.96 -3.84
C TYR A 44 -17.82 3.29 -3.31
N TYR A 45 -16.94 4.28 -3.12
CA TYR A 45 -17.37 5.60 -2.66
C TYR A 45 -18.24 6.31 -3.71
N GLU A 46 -17.89 6.21 -4.99
CA GLU A 46 -18.66 6.84 -6.07
C GLU A 46 -20.04 6.20 -6.25
N GLU A 47 -20.12 4.87 -6.21
CA GLU A 47 -21.35 4.12 -6.48
C GLU A 47 -22.22 3.91 -5.24
N TYR A 48 -21.63 3.70 -4.06
CA TYR A 48 -22.37 3.36 -2.85
C TYR A 48 -22.26 4.41 -1.75
N GLY A 49 -21.25 5.28 -1.80
CA GLY A 49 -20.97 6.27 -0.76
C GLY A 49 -20.25 5.71 0.46
N TYR A 50 -20.02 4.41 0.51
CA TYR A 50 -19.31 3.75 1.60
C TYR A 50 -18.61 2.50 1.09
N ILE A 51 -17.67 1.99 1.89
CA ILE A 51 -16.98 0.74 1.57
C ILE A 51 -17.66 -0.40 2.32
N PRO A 52 -18.06 -1.50 1.63
CA PRO A 52 -18.66 -2.66 2.30
C PRO A 52 -17.72 -3.25 3.35
N LEU A 53 -18.26 -3.64 4.50
CA LEU A 53 -17.48 -4.23 5.59
C LEU A 53 -16.75 -5.51 5.17
N SER A 54 -17.38 -6.31 4.29
CA SER A 54 -16.75 -7.52 3.77
C SER A 54 -15.45 -7.22 3.02
N TYR A 55 -15.42 -6.13 2.25
CA TYR A 55 -14.22 -5.70 1.54
C TYR A 55 -13.16 -5.15 2.51
N LEU A 56 -13.57 -4.33 3.48
CA LEU A 56 -12.66 -3.82 4.51
C LEU A 56 -12.00 -4.95 5.29
N THR A 57 -12.76 -5.97 5.67
CA THR A 57 -12.21 -7.14 6.36
C THR A 57 -11.20 -7.87 5.48
N LYS A 58 -11.50 -8.01 4.19
CA LYS A 58 -10.60 -8.67 3.24
C LYS A 58 -9.27 -7.97 3.10
N ILE A 59 -9.28 -6.64 2.95
CA ILE A 59 -8.05 -5.87 2.78
C ILE A 59 -7.27 -5.71 4.09
N ASN A 60 -7.95 -5.63 5.23
CA ASN A 60 -7.28 -5.55 6.53
C ASN A 60 -6.46 -6.80 6.82
N LYS A 61 -6.88 -7.96 6.32
CA LYS A 61 -6.10 -9.20 6.42
C LYS A 61 -4.78 -9.14 5.64
N ARG A 62 -4.68 -8.23 4.66
CA ARG A 62 -3.46 -7.99 3.87
C ARG A 62 -2.65 -6.81 4.41
N ASP A 63 -2.92 -6.36 5.64
CA ASP A 63 -2.27 -5.20 6.25
C ASP A 63 -2.49 -3.90 5.47
N ILE A 64 -3.63 -3.77 4.82
CA ILE A 64 -4.06 -2.56 4.12
C ILE A 64 -5.18 -1.91 4.92
N TYR A 65 -5.01 -0.63 5.23
CA TYR A 65 -5.95 0.15 6.03
C TYR A 65 -6.38 1.39 5.27
N ILE A 66 -7.68 1.70 5.35
CA ILE A 66 -8.28 2.84 4.66
C ILE A 66 -8.79 3.82 5.71
N TYR A 67 -8.40 5.08 5.56
CA TYR A 67 -8.84 6.18 6.41
C TYR A 67 -9.58 7.20 5.56
N SER A 68 -10.72 7.66 6.05
CA SER A 68 -11.50 8.71 5.41
C SER A 68 -12.07 9.65 6.48
N ASN A 69 -12.50 10.84 6.06
CA ASN A 69 -13.05 11.81 6.97
C ASN A 69 -14.51 11.53 7.37
N LYS A 70 -15.21 10.66 6.63
CA LYS A 70 -16.59 10.23 6.93
C LYS A 70 -16.77 8.76 6.60
N ASP A 71 -17.75 8.12 7.22
CA ASP A 71 -18.10 6.73 6.93
C ASP A 71 -19.03 6.60 5.73
N PHE A 72 -19.83 7.62 5.43
CA PHE A 72 -20.80 7.64 4.34
C PHE A 72 -20.81 8.99 3.66
N TYR A 73 -20.89 8.99 2.33
CA TYR A 73 -20.86 10.19 1.52
C TYR A 73 -22.09 10.28 0.63
N LEU A 74 -22.63 11.48 0.51
CA LEU A 74 -23.75 11.81 -0.38
C LEU A 74 -23.23 12.36 -1.70
N GLU A 75 -24.12 12.45 -2.70
CA GLU A 75 -23.77 12.98 -4.01
C GLU A 75 -23.16 14.38 -3.93
N GLY A 76 -22.10 14.59 -4.68
CA GLY A 76 -21.41 15.87 -4.75
C GLY A 76 -20.46 16.14 -3.62
N GLU A 77 -20.41 15.28 -2.59
CA GLU A 77 -19.43 15.43 -1.51
C GLU A 77 -18.05 15.00 -1.98
N GLU A 78 -17.05 15.80 -1.64
CA GLU A 78 -15.65 15.46 -1.89
C GLU A 78 -15.17 14.48 -0.83
N ILE A 79 -14.55 13.40 -1.29
CA ILE A 79 -14.06 12.33 -0.43
C ILE A 79 -12.55 12.39 -0.41
N GLU A 80 -11.99 12.69 0.76
CA GLU A 80 -10.56 12.55 0.99
C GLU A 80 -10.30 11.19 1.62
N TYR A 81 -9.42 10.41 1.01
CA TYR A 81 -9.06 9.11 1.55
C TYR A 81 -7.55 8.96 1.64
N LYS A 82 -7.14 8.12 2.57
CA LYS A 82 -5.76 7.75 2.79
C LYS A 82 -5.71 6.23 2.92
N ILE A 83 -4.89 5.60 2.09
CA ILE A 83 -4.71 4.14 2.11
C ILE A 83 -3.29 3.85 2.56
N GLU A 84 -3.14 3.06 3.60
CA GLU A 84 -1.85 2.66 4.16
C GLU A 84 -1.69 1.16 4.02
N CYS A 85 -0.51 0.73 3.55
CA CYS A 85 -0.13 -0.68 3.47
C CYS A 85 1.16 -0.89 4.24
N LYS A 86 1.16 -1.83 5.18
CA LYS A 86 2.36 -2.21 5.92
C LYS A 86 3.09 -3.32 5.18
N LEU A 87 4.40 -3.24 5.14
CA LEU A 87 5.27 -4.16 4.42
C LEU A 87 6.25 -4.86 5.34
N SER A 88 6.59 -6.11 5.00
CA SER A 88 7.73 -6.81 5.59
C SER A 88 8.97 -6.49 4.79
N ILE A 89 9.78 -5.55 5.28
CA ILE A 89 11.00 -5.09 4.63
C ILE A 89 12.21 -5.58 5.42
N ILE A 90 13.18 -6.17 4.73
CA ILE A 90 14.42 -6.67 5.35
C ILE A 90 15.26 -5.50 5.86
N ASN A 91 15.38 -4.44 5.06
CA ASN A 91 16.16 -3.25 5.37
C ASN A 91 15.27 -2.11 5.88
N SER A 92 14.50 -2.38 6.94
CA SER A 92 13.48 -1.45 7.46
C SER A 92 14.05 -0.12 7.96
N TYR A 93 15.33 -0.07 8.33
CA TYR A 93 15.99 1.15 8.78
C TYR A 93 16.45 2.05 7.61
N ILE A 94 16.45 1.53 6.39
CA ILE A 94 16.79 2.29 5.17
C ILE A 94 15.53 2.64 4.39
N LEU A 95 14.61 1.66 4.24
CA LEU A 95 13.37 1.81 3.49
C LEU A 95 12.18 1.86 4.44
N ASN A 96 11.15 2.61 4.08
CA ASN A 96 9.93 2.69 4.86
C ASN A 96 9.19 1.34 4.85
N GLU A 97 8.66 0.95 6.02
CA GLU A 97 7.87 -0.28 6.17
C GLU A 97 6.43 -0.12 5.72
N SER A 98 6.04 1.05 5.29
CA SER A 98 4.67 1.32 4.86
C SER A 98 4.63 2.19 3.62
N ILE A 99 3.58 2.00 2.82
CA ILE A 99 3.25 2.84 1.68
C ILE A 99 1.94 3.54 2.00
N VAL A 100 1.89 4.85 1.78
CA VAL A 100 0.69 5.66 1.99
C VAL A 100 0.31 6.32 0.67
N ILE A 101 -0.94 6.15 0.26
CA ILE A 101 -1.52 6.82 -0.91
C ILE A 101 -2.67 7.69 -0.43
N GLU A 102 -2.65 8.96 -0.84
CA GLU A 102 -3.72 9.91 -0.57
C GLU A 102 -4.39 10.29 -1.87
N GLY A 103 -5.70 10.46 -1.87
CA GLY A 103 -6.44 10.82 -3.06
C GLY A 103 -7.81 11.38 -2.76
N TYR A 104 -8.51 11.72 -3.82
CA TYR A 104 -9.84 12.33 -3.78
C TYR A 104 -10.79 11.61 -4.71
N CYS A 105 -12.02 11.43 -4.26
CA CYS A 105 -13.13 10.94 -5.07
C CYS A 105 -14.35 11.82 -4.83
N SER A 106 -15.33 11.72 -5.72
CA SER A 106 -16.63 12.37 -5.54
C SER A 106 -17.71 11.32 -5.55
N SER A 107 -18.65 11.40 -4.61
CA SER A 107 -19.78 10.49 -4.56
C SER A 107 -20.80 10.83 -5.62
N ASN A 108 -21.29 9.82 -6.35
CA ASN A 108 -22.33 9.93 -7.38
C ASN A 108 -23.66 9.32 -6.92
N ILE A 109 -23.85 9.15 -5.63
CA ILE A 109 -25.07 8.57 -5.09
C ILE A 109 -26.21 9.58 -5.15
N PHE A 110 -27.27 9.23 -5.87
CA PHE A 110 -28.50 10.00 -5.90
C PHE A 110 -29.43 9.56 -4.78
N ILE A 111 -29.86 10.53 -3.96
CA ILE A 111 -30.90 10.31 -2.99
C ILE A 111 -32.19 10.85 -3.61
N THR A 112 -33.04 9.94 -4.04
CA THR A 112 -34.39 10.27 -4.51
C THR A 112 -35.40 10.05 -3.43
#